data_e2db6c9f5a3a6928b6edab9237f0f527
#
_entry.id   e2db6c9f5a3a6928b6edab9237f0f527
#
_cell.length_a   1.000
_cell.length_b   1.000
_cell.length_c   1.000
_cell.angle_alpha   90.00
_cell.angle_beta   90.00
_cell.angle_gamma   90.00
#
_symmetry.space_group_name_H-M   'P 1'
#
loop_
_entity.id
_entity.type
_entity.pdbx_description
1 polymer ?
#
loop_
_entity_poly.entity_id
_entity_poly.type
_entity_poly.pdbx_seq_one_letter_code
_entity_poly.pdbx_strand_id
1 'polypeptide(L)'
;LVYKGANVSMGYAECREDLAKGDENHGVLHTGDIARKDADGYYYITGRMKRFVKVWGNRCNLDATEQLVKAVTSNCACVGVDDKITVFVTEEGLEDQIKNLLVEKTGFNPRAFAIQVITEIPKYTSGKIQYPELQKMI
;
A
#
# COMPACT_ATOMS: atom_id res chain seq x y z
N LEU A 1 2.77 -13.54 3.08
CA LEU A 1 3.16 -14.60 2.16
C LEU A 1 4.64 -14.89 2.31
N VAL A 2 4.97 -16.15 2.48
CA VAL A 2 6.37 -16.63 2.53
C VAL A 2 6.54 -17.66 1.43
N TYR A 3 7.55 -17.48 0.61
CA TYR A 3 7.92 -18.44 -0.41
C TYR A 3 9.19 -19.20 -0.01
N LYS A 4 9.20 -20.52 -0.20
CA LYS A 4 10.37 -21.38 0.04
C LYS A 4 10.72 -22.15 -1.23
N GLY A 5 11.96 -22.13 -1.64
CA GLY A 5 12.41 -22.84 -2.83
C GLY A 5 13.86 -22.57 -3.21
N ALA A 6 14.42 -23.45 -4.04
CA ALA A 6 15.80 -23.34 -4.49
C ALA A 6 16.08 -22.13 -5.40
N ASN A 7 15.03 -21.53 -5.96
CA ASN A 7 15.11 -20.35 -6.82
C ASN A 7 14.91 -19.02 -6.06
N VAL A 8 14.89 -19.03 -4.73
CA VAL A 8 14.95 -17.81 -3.94
C VAL A 8 16.30 -17.14 -4.15
N SER A 9 16.26 -15.81 -4.41
CA SER A 9 17.51 -15.03 -4.52
C SER A 9 18.31 -15.09 -3.22
N MET A 10 19.63 -15.05 -3.32
CA MET A 10 20.51 -15.08 -2.15
C MET A 10 20.43 -13.78 -1.31
N GLY A 11 19.94 -12.69 -1.86
CA GLY A 11 19.84 -11.39 -1.19
C GLY A 11 19.81 -10.23 -2.18
N TYR A 12 20.05 -9.04 -1.72
CA TYR A 12 20.15 -7.82 -2.52
C TYR A 12 21.57 -7.24 -2.45
N ALA A 13 22.04 -6.71 -3.58
CA ALA A 13 23.31 -5.99 -3.67
C ALA A 13 23.02 -4.54 -4.08
N GLU A 14 23.40 -3.58 -3.24
CA GLU A 14 23.30 -2.14 -3.51
C GLU A 14 24.64 -1.55 -3.95
N CYS A 15 25.76 -2.23 -3.58
CA CYS A 15 27.10 -1.90 -3.98
C CYS A 15 27.90 -3.14 -4.36
N ARG A 16 29.13 -2.97 -4.89
CA ARG A 16 29.96 -4.07 -5.36
C ARG A 16 30.37 -5.05 -4.25
N GLU A 17 30.60 -4.53 -3.07
CA GLU A 17 31.00 -5.28 -1.88
C GLU A 17 29.91 -6.27 -1.46
N ASP A 18 28.63 -5.92 -1.70
CA ASP A 18 27.49 -6.76 -1.37
C ASP A 18 27.45 -8.08 -2.19
N LEU A 19 28.12 -8.11 -3.35
CA LEU A 19 28.24 -9.32 -4.17
C LEU A 19 29.06 -10.43 -3.49
N ALA A 20 29.86 -10.08 -2.47
CA ALA A 20 30.60 -11.03 -1.66
C ALA A 20 29.78 -11.60 -0.48
N LYS A 21 28.59 -11.06 -0.22
CA LYS A 21 27.68 -11.61 0.78
C LYS A 21 27.21 -12.99 0.35
N GLY A 22 27.10 -13.90 1.29
CA GLY A 22 26.55 -15.23 1.05
C GLY A 22 25.03 -15.21 0.88
N ASP A 23 24.43 -16.39 0.99
CA ASP A 23 22.96 -16.52 0.95
C ASP A 23 22.34 -16.00 2.25
N GLU A 24 21.79 -14.79 2.21
CA GLU A 24 21.11 -14.14 3.35
C GLU A 24 19.68 -14.66 3.51
N ASN A 25 19.06 -15.16 2.45
CA ASN A 25 17.66 -15.62 2.47
C ASN A 25 17.51 -17.11 2.82
N HIS A 26 18.56 -17.91 2.71
CA HIS A 26 18.55 -19.35 3.03
C HIS A 26 17.38 -20.11 2.39
N GLY A 27 17.07 -19.77 1.13
CA GLY A 27 15.97 -20.40 0.39
C GLY A 27 14.57 -19.99 0.87
N VAL A 28 14.44 -18.95 1.71
CA VAL A 28 13.16 -18.45 2.27
C VAL A 28 12.98 -16.97 1.94
N LEU A 29 11.94 -16.64 1.17
CA LEU A 29 11.62 -15.27 0.84
C LEU A 29 10.38 -14.80 1.62
N HIS A 30 10.57 -13.80 2.49
CA HIS A 30 9.47 -13.04 3.09
C HIS A 30 9.07 -11.91 2.14
N THR A 31 7.95 -12.10 1.39
CA THR A 31 7.55 -11.16 0.33
C THR A 31 7.08 -9.81 0.85
N GLY A 32 6.71 -9.72 2.13
CA GLY A 32 6.07 -8.55 2.71
C GLY A 32 4.59 -8.41 2.32
N ASP A 33 4.07 -9.32 1.50
CA ASP A 33 2.67 -9.34 1.12
C ASP A 33 1.83 -10.16 2.10
N ILE A 34 0.57 -9.76 2.27
CA ILE A 34 -0.46 -10.53 2.95
C ILE A 34 -1.29 -11.22 1.89
N ALA A 35 -1.53 -12.51 2.08
CA ALA A 35 -2.34 -13.31 1.17
C ALA A 35 -3.37 -14.14 1.93
N ARG A 36 -4.48 -14.43 1.30
CA ARG A 36 -5.42 -15.49 1.70
C ARG A 36 -5.29 -16.68 0.75
N LYS A 37 -5.55 -17.86 1.26
CA LYS A 37 -5.65 -19.09 0.46
C LYS A 37 -7.11 -19.52 0.43
N ASP A 38 -7.63 -19.90 -0.73
CA ASP A 38 -8.96 -20.49 -0.85
C ASP A 38 -8.98 -22.01 -0.63
N ALA A 39 -10.15 -22.62 -0.73
CA ALA A 39 -10.34 -24.05 -0.55
C ALA A 39 -9.66 -24.89 -1.65
N ASP A 40 -9.50 -24.33 -2.85
CA ASP A 40 -8.85 -24.97 -3.99
C ASP A 40 -7.33 -24.83 -3.96
N GLY A 41 -6.80 -24.06 -3.01
CA GLY A 41 -5.36 -23.91 -2.78
C GLY A 41 -4.73 -22.69 -3.45
N TYR A 42 -5.48 -21.83 -4.13
CA TYR A 42 -4.98 -20.61 -4.75
C TYR A 42 -4.72 -19.51 -3.72
N TYR A 43 -3.66 -18.73 -3.97
CA TYR A 43 -3.26 -17.60 -3.14
C TYR A 43 -3.68 -16.30 -3.79
N TYR A 44 -4.35 -15.43 -3.02
CA TYR A 44 -4.77 -14.10 -3.43
C TYR A 44 -4.08 -13.07 -2.56
N ILE A 45 -3.31 -12.19 -3.18
CA ILE A 45 -2.68 -11.07 -2.48
C ILE A 45 -3.78 -10.10 -2.02
N THR A 46 -3.84 -9.84 -0.72
CA THR A 46 -4.86 -8.96 -0.11
C THR A 46 -4.31 -7.64 0.39
N GLY A 47 -2.97 -7.45 0.34
CA GLY A 47 -2.33 -6.20 0.71
C GLY A 47 -0.86 -6.41 1.10
N ARG A 48 -0.23 -5.32 1.58
CA ARG A 48 1.16 -5.34 2.05
C ARG A 48 1.25 -5.13 3.55
N MET A 49 2.19 -5.80 4.20
CA MET A 49 2.38 -5.73 5.67
C MET A 49 2.64 -4.30 6.15
N LYS A 50 3.35 -3.49 5.36
CA LYS A 50 3.70 -2.10 5.68
C LYS A 50 2.63 -1.08 5.27
N ARG A 51 1.52 -1.52 4.66
CA ARG A 51 0.43 -0.67 4.15
C ARG A 51 -0.83 -0.78 5.02
N PHE A 52 -0.63 -0.74 6.35
CA PHE A 52 -1.72 -0.72 7.33
C PHE A 52 -1.52 0.42 8.31
N VAL A 53 -2.62 1.05 8.69
CA VAL A 53 -2.69 2.02 9.78
C VAL A 53 -3.76 1.57 10.78
N LYS A 54 -3.68 2.05 12.01
CA LYS A 54 -4.75 1.87 13.00
C LYS A 54 -5.63 3.11 13.00
N VAL A 55 -6.93 2.90 12.87
CA VAL A 55 -7.94 3.96 12.95
C VAL A 55 -8.82 3.65 14.15
N TRP A 56 -8.62 4.36 15.26
CA TRP A 56 -9.26 4.11 16.56
C TRP A 56 -9.25 2.64 16.97
N GLY A 57 -8.07 2.01 16.89
CA GLY A 57 -7.85 0.63 17.23
C GLY A 57 -8.21 -0.39 16.14
N ASN A 58 -8.92 0.00 15.10
CA ASN A 58 -9.24 -0.87 13.96
C ASN A 58 -8.13 -0.84 12.92
N ARG A 59 -7.69 -2.01 12.47
CA ARG A 59 -6.68 -2.13 11.42
C ARG A 59 -7.28 -1.81 10.05
N CYS A 60 -6.77 -0.78 9.40
CA CYS A 60 -7.17 -0.37 8.05
C CYS A 60 -6.08 -0.67 7.04
N ASN A 61 -6.44 -1.30 5.94
CA ASN A 61 -5.57 -1.60 4.81
C ASN A 61 -5.60 -0.45 3.80
N LEU A 62 -4.50 0.27 3.65
CA LEU A 62 -4.39 1.40 2.73
C LEU A 62 -4.54 0.99 1.25
N ASP A 63 -4.10 -0.24 0.89
CA ASP A 63 -4.28 -0.74 -0.48
C ASP A 63 -5.76 -1.00 -0.79
N ALA A 64 -6.50 -1.58 0.17
CA ALA A 64 -7.94 -1.78 0.02
C ALA A 64 -8.68 -0.43 -0.05
N THR A 65 -8.30 0.54 0.79
CA THR A 65 -8.85 1.90 0.75
C THR A 65 -8.60 2.57 -0.61
N GLU A 66 -7.38 2.45 -1.13
CA GLU A 66 -7.02 2.98 -2.45
C GLU A 66 -7.84 2.33 -3.58
N GLN A 67 -8.11 1.01 -3.50
CA GLN A 67 -8.98 0.34 -4.48
C GLN A 67 -10.42 0.86 -4.44
N LEU A 68 -10.96 1.22 -3.28
CA LEU A 68 -12.27 1.87 -3.19
C LEU A 68 -12.27 3.21 -3.90
N VAL A 69 -11.21 4.02 -3.71
CA VAL A 69 -11.08 5.34 -4.38
C VAL A 69 -10.94 5.19 -5.89
N LYS A 70 -10.31 4.11 -6.38
CA LYS A 70 -10.17 3.83 -7.82
C LYS A 70 -11.51 3.60 -8.54
N ALA A 71 -12.58 3.37 -7.82
CA ALA A 71 -13.93 3.38 -8.41
C ALA A 71 -14.40 4.79 -8.81
N VAL A 72 -13.79 5.84 -8.25
CA VAL A 72 -14.12 7.25 -8.55
C VAL A 72 -13.08 7.87 -9.49
N THR A 73 -11.78 7.72 -9.18
CA THR A 73 -10.67 8.21 -10.02
C THR A 73 -9.52 7.22 -10.03
N SER A 74 -8.93 6.99 -11.20
CA SER A 74 -7.76 6.12 -11.36
C SER A 74 -6.46 6.75 -10.83
N ASN A 75 -6.39 8.08 -10.79
CA ASN A 75 -5.22 8.85 -10.38
C ASN A 75 -5.29 9.19 -8.88
N CYS A 76 -5.11 8.19 -8.05
CA CYS A 76 -5.14 8.33 -6.60
C CYS A 76 -4.04 7.53 -5.92
N ALA A 77 -3.71 7.94 -4.69
CA ALA A 77 -2.83 7.20 -3.79
C ALA A 77 -3.25 7.44 -2.34
N CYS A 78 -3.19 6.40 -1.51
CA CYS A 78 -3.51 6.50 -0.10
C CYS A 78 -2.24 6.34 0.74
N VAL A 79 -2.04 7.23 1.70
CA VAL A 79 -1.06 7.07 2.79
C VAL A 79 -1.76 7.34 4.12
N GLY A 80 -1.08 7.11 5.22
CA GLY A 80 -1.70 7.40 6.52
C GLY A 80 -0.75 7.24 7.68
N VAL A 81 -1.17 7.82 8.77
CA VAL A 81 -0.64 7.60 10.13
C VAL A 81 -1.79 7.09 10.98
N ASP A 82 -1.50 6.68 12.22
CA ASP A 82 -2.57 6.23 13.12
C ASP A 82 -3.66 7.31 13.25
N ASP A 83 -4.90 6.86 13.17
CA ASP A 83 -6.15 7.63 13.22
C ASP A 83 -6.41 8.56 12.02
N LYS A 84 -5.51 8.60 11.01
CA LYS A 84 -5.69 9.47 9.85
C LYS A 84 -5.21 8.82 8.55
N ILE A 85 -6.10 8.79 7.57
CA ILE A 85 -5.82 8.33 6.20
C ILE A 85 -5.90 9.54 5.28
N THR A 86 -4.85 9.79 4.52
CA THR A 86 -4.82 10.83 3.50
C THR A 86 -4.88 10.21 2.12
N VAL A 87 -5.84 10.64 1.33
CA VAL A 87 -6.02 10.26 -0.07
C VAL A 87 -5.56 11.42 -0.92
N PHE A 88 -4.57 11.17 -1.75
CA PHE A 88 -4.12 12.11 -2.78
C PHE A 88 -4.82 11.80 -4.10
N VAL A 89 -5.32 12.83 -4.76
CA VAL A 89 -5.96 12.78 -6.08
C VAL A 89 -5.42 13.91 -6.95
N THR A 90 -5.56 13.78 -8.26
CA THR A 90 -5.13 14.83 -9.21
C THR A 90 -6.31 15.63 -9.79
N GLU A 91 -7.53 15.23 -9.49
CA GLU A 91 -8.76 15.83 -9.99
C GLU A 91 -9.46 16.59 -8.86
N GLU A 92 -9.81 17.85 -9.12
CA GLU A 92 -10.57 18.70 -8.19
C GLU A 92 -12.06 18.34 -8.19
N GLY A 93 -12.75 18.64 -7.08
CA GLY A 93 -14.19 18.48 -6.96
C GLY A 93 -14.66 17.07 -6.63
N LEU A 94 -13.75 16.12 -6.40
CA LEU A 94 -14.05 14.74 -6.02
C LEU A 94 -13.98 14.49 -4.52
N GLU A 95 -13.54 15.48 -3.72
CA GLU A 95 -13.17 15.32 -2.31
C GLU A 95 -14.34 14.80 -1.48
N ASP A 96 -15.51 15.42 -1.61
CA ASP A 96 -16.71 15.03 -0.86
C ASP A 96 -17.23 13.67 -1.32
N GLN A 97 -17.22 13.40 -2.62
CA GLN A 97 -17.63 12.11 -3.17
C GLN A 97 -16.76 10.97 -2.64
N ILE A 98 -15.44 11.14 -2.69
CA ILE A 98 -14.48 10.14 -2.19
C ILE A 98 -14.65 9.94 -0.69
N LYS A 99 -14.77 11.03 0.07
CA LYS A 99 -14.93 10.97 1.52
C LYS A 99 -16.20 10.23 1.92
N ASN A 100 -17.33 10.53 1.27
CA ASN A 100 -18.61 9.87 1.52
C ASN A 100 -18.53 8.37 1.16
N LEU A 101 -17.92 8.01 0.03
CA LEU A 101 -17.69 6.62 -0.36
C LEU A 101 -16.88 5.87 0.70
N LEU A 102 -15.78 6.47 1.17
CA LEU A 102 -14.92 5.83 2.16
C LEU A 102 -15.63 5.64 3.50
N VAL A 103 -16.39 6.64 3.95
CA VAL A 103 -17.21 6.53 5.17
C VAL A 103 -18.24 5.43 5.05
N GLU A 104 -18.97 5.36 3.92
CA GLU A 104 -19.97 4.32 3.67
C GLU A 104 -19.35 2.91 3.67
N LYS A 105 -18.23 2.73 2.97
CA LYS A 105 -17.63 1.40 2.79
C LYS A 105 -16.81 0.92 3.98
N THR A 106 -16.23 1.83 4.74
CA THR A 106 -15.36 1.44 5.88
C THR A 106 -16.06 1.53 7.22
N GLY A 107 -17.12 2.33 7.34
CA GLY A 107 -17.79 2.64 8.60
C GLY A 107 -16.97 3.55 9.52
N PHE A 108 -15.83 4.09 9.08
CA PHE A 108 -15.02 4.98 9.89
C PHE A 108 -15.62 6.39 9.95
N ASN A 109 -15.33 7.10 11.04
CA ASN A 109 -15.72 8.49 11.15
C ASN A 109 -15.11 9.33 10.02
N PRO A 110 -15.83 10.30 9.42
CA PRO A 110 -15.32 11.19 8.37
C PRO A 110 -14.01 11.91 8.73
N ARG A 111 -13.73 12.12 10.02
CA ARG A 111 -12.49 12.76 10.50
C ARG A 111 -11.24 11.90 10.25
N ALA A 112 -11.40 10.58 10.05
CA ALA A 112 -10.30 9.69 9.69
C ALA A 112 -9.75 9.99 8.30
N PHE A 113 -10.52 10.63 7.42
CA PHE A 113 -10.16 10.83 6.03
C PHE A 113 -9.86 12.30 5.73
N ALA A 114 -8.68 12.54 5.17
CA ALA A 114 -8.31 13.78 4.51
C ALA A 114 -8.15 13.51 3.01
N ILE A 115 -8.77 14.32 2.18
CA ILE A 115 -8.58 14.26 0.72
C ILE A 115 -7.77 15.48 0.32
N GLN A 116 -6.69 15.26 -0.43
CA GLN A 116 -5.80 16.33 -0.89
C GLN A 116 -5.65 16.24 -2.40
N VAL A 117 -5.88 17.36 -3.05
CA VAL A 117 -5.62 17.51 -4.48
C VAL A 117 -4.16 17.92 -4.66
N ILE A 118 -3.45 17.20 -5.52
CA ILE A 118 -2.07 17.50 -5.91
C ILE A 118 -1.95 17.51 -7.42
N THR A 119 -0.98 18.19 -7.95
CA THR A 119 -0.78 18.31 -9.40
C THR A 119 -0.46 16.96 -10.04
N GLU A 120 0.32 16.12 -9.36
CA GLU A 120 0.77 14.83 -9.87
C GLU A 120 1.04 13.86 -8.72
N ILE A 121 0.65 12.58 -8.90
CA ILE A 121 1.04 11.49 -8.00
C ILE A 121 2.49 11.11 -8.32
N PRO A 122 3.45 11.25 -7.35
CA PRO A 122 4.85 10.95 -7.60
C PRO A 122 5.05 9.47 -7.90
N LYS A 123 5.80 9.17 -8.96
CA LYS A 123 6.10 7.80 -9.40
C LYS A 123 7.60 7.62 -9.66
N TYR A 124 8.08 6.42 -9.43
CA TYR A 124 9.40 5.98 -9.89
C TYR A 124 9.42 5.85 -11.41
N THR A 125 10.60 5.77 -12.00
CA THR A 125 10.79 5.48 -13.44
C THR A 125 10.13 4.18 -13.89
N SER A 126 9.94 3.23 -12.96
CA SER A 126 9.20 1.98 -13.16
C SER A 126 7.67 2.13 -13.20
N GLY A 127 7.14 3.35 -13.02
CA GLY A 127 5.70 3.63 -12.96
C GLY A 127 5.05 3.34 -11.59
N LYS A 128 5.79 2.82 -10.61
CA LYS A 128 5.28 2.56 -9.25
C LYS A 128 5.17 3.86 -8.46
N ILE A 129 4.09 3.99 -7.67
CA ILE A 129 3.87 5.16 -6.80
C ILE A 129 4.96 5.25 -5.74
N GLN A 130 5.48 6.46 -5.52
CA GLN A 130 6.45 6.79 -4.47
C GLN A 130 5.73 7.13 -3.17
N TYR A 131 5.15 6.14 -2.51
CA TYR A 131 4.46 6.34 -1.22
C TYR A 131 5.32 7.03 -0.14
N PRO A 132 6.66 6.81 -0.05
CA PRO A 132 7.49 7.54 0.90
C PRO A 132 7.47 9.06 0.69
N GLU A 133 7.37 9.53 -0.56
CA GLU A 133 7.27 10.97 -0.84
C GLU A 133 5.90 11.51 -0.41
N LEU A 134 4.82 10.80 -0.71
CA LEU A 134 3.48 11.18 -0.24
C LEU A 134 3.36 11.16 1.29
N GLN A 135 4.06 10.23 1.95
CA GLN A 135 4.08 10.13 3.41
C GLN A 135 4.75 11.35 4.08
N LYS A 136 5.69 12.02 3.41
CA LYS A 136 6.31 13.26 3.90
C LYS A 136 5.41 14.49 3.81
N MET A 137 4.29 14.38 3.05
CA MET A 137 3.36 15.48 2.81
C MET A 137 2.22 15.56 3.85
N ILE A 138 2.20 14.61 4.82
CA ILE A 138 1.14 14.50 5.84
C ILE A 138 1.67 14.63 7.27
#